data_c20ac9111c952102abb60b9146257fa0
#
_entry.id   c20ac9111c952102abb60b9146257fa0
#
_cell.length_a   1.000
_cell.length_b   1.000
_cell.length_c   1.000
_cell.angle_alpha   90.00
_cell.angle_beta   90.00
_cell.angle_gamma   90.00
#
_symmetry.space_group_name_H-M   'P 1'
#
loop_
_entity.id
_entity.type
_entity.pdbx_description
1 polymer ?
#
loop_
_entity_poly.entity_id
_entity_poly.type
_entity_poly.pdbx_seq_one_letter_code
_entity_poly.pdbx_strand_id
1 'polypeptide(L)'
;MKTENVFKGLLITTALFVVGYWTSVFTGLFPVEEVVAGYRNWFMSFPIPDSYIAICAIITVCNLTKNQKLAGLFGAMTGSGLLFLGLYAIAYGHNTGLLYNLTIDEIIEIGIKIYCLSAGTYFIQKSWKLINQ
;
A
#
# COMPACT_ATOMS: atom_id res chain seq x y z
N MET A 1 -17.11 -9.85 14.53
CA MET A 1 -17.75 -8.53 14.25
C MET A 1 -16.80 -7.34 14.33
N LYS A 2 -16.25 -6.96 15.49
CA LYS A 2 -15.32 -5.79 15.55
C LYS A 2 -14.08 -5.93 14.65
N THR A 3 -13.45 -7.09 14.64
CA THR A 3 -12.20 -7.33 13.87
C THR A 3 -12.41 -7.39 12.36
N GLU A 4 -13.58 -7.80 11.90
CA GLU A 4 -13.96 -7.82 10.48
C GLU A 4 -14.21 -6.40 9.95
N ASN A 5 -14.86 -5.57 10.77
CA ASN A 5 -15.06 -4.16 10.44
C ASN A 5 -13.74 -3.38 10.36
N VAL A 6 -12.77 -3.70 11.23
CA VAL A 6 -11.42 -3.12 11.17
C VAL A 6 -10.70 -3.53 9.88
N PHE A 7 -10.73 -4.81 9.54
CA PHE A 7 -10.13 -5.32 8.29
C PHE A 7 -10.74 -4.64 7.05
N LYS A 8 -12.08 -4.60 6.98
CA LYS A 8 -12.80 -3.91 5.91
C LYS A 8 -12.46 -2.42 5.85
N GLY A 9 -12.45 -1.74 7.00
CA GLY A 9 -12.12 -0.32 7.10
C GLY A 9 -10.72 -0.02 6.58
N LEU A 10 -9.71 -0.80 6.99
CA LEU A 10 -8.33 -0.63 6.54
C LEU A 10 -8.16 -0.88 5.02
N LEU A 11 -8.87 -1.86 4.46
CA LEU A 11 -8.86 -2.10 3.01
C LEU A 11 -9.43 -0.92 2.23
N ILE A 12 -10.57 -0.37 2.70
CA ILE A 12 -11.18 0.82 2.08
C ILE A 12 -10.23 2.01 2.20
N THR A 13 -9.66 2.24 3.38
CA THR A 13 -8.69 3.33 3.61
C THR A 13 -7.48 3.19 2.70
N THR A 14 -6.93 1.97 2.52
CA THR A 14 -5.83 1.71 1.59
C THR A 14 -6.20 2.12 0.16
N ALA A 15 -7.36 1.68 -0.34
CA ALA A 15 -7.80 2.01 -1.69
C ALA A 15 -8.02 3.53 -1.88
N LEU A 16 -8.67 4.18 -0.93
CA LEU A 16 -8.91 5.63 -0.96
C LEU A 16 -7.60 6.42 -0.88
N PHE A 17 -6.67 5.98 -0.04
CA PHE A 17 -5.36 6.62 0.08
C PHE A 17 -4.57 6.54 -1.23
N VAL A 18 -4.53 5.37 -1.87
CA VAL A 18 -3.86 5.21 -3.18
C VAL A 18 -4.45 6.14 -4.22
N VAL A 19 -5.79 6.18 -4.35
CA VAL A 19 -6.47 7.05 -5.32
C VAL A 19 -6.21 8.52 -5.01
N GLY A 20 -6.36 8.95 -3.76
CA GLY A 20 -6.16 10.34 -3.33
C GLY A 20 -4.71 10.78 -3.50
N TYR A 21 -3.76 9.93 -3.13
CA TYR A 21 -2.33 10.21 -3.26
C TYR A 21 -1.93 10.44 -4.72
N TRP A 22 -2.25 9.51 -5.61
CA TRP A 22 -1.92 9.65 -7.05
C TRP A 22 -2.69 10.77 -7.73
N THR A 23 -3.93 11.04 -7.32
CA THR A 23 -4.66 12.22 -7.79
C THR A 23 -3.90 13.49 -7.42
N SER A 24 -3.40 13.59 -6.18
CA SER A 24 -2.61 14.75 -5.73
C SER A 24 -1.30 14.91 -6.50
N VAL A 25 -0.62 13.81 -6.82
CA VAL A 25 0.61 13.82 -7.63
C VAL A 25 0.32 14.28 -9.06
N PHE A 26 -0.68 13.70 -9.72
CA PHE A 26 -0.99 14.02 -11.12
C PHE A 26 -1.59 15.41 -11.31
N THR A 27 -2.26 15.95 -10.31
CA THR A 27 -2.76 17.34 -10.33
C THR A 27 -1.72 18.38 -9.94
N GLY A 28 -0.51 17.96 -9.54
CA GLY A 28 0.57 18.84 -9.12
C GLY A 28 0.40 19.43 -7.70
N LEU A 29 -0.57 18.96 -6.94
CA LEU A 29 -0.72 19.32 -5.52
C LEU A 29 0.43 18.76 -4.68
N PHE A 30 0.99 17.63 -5.11
CA PHE A 30 2.17 17.01 -4.51
C PHE A 30 3.25 16.88 -5.61
N PRO A 31 4.13 17.89 -5.78
CA PRO A 31 5.16 17.86 -6.81
C PRO A 31 6.25 16.84 -6.46
N VAL A 32 6.66 16.06 -7.45
CA VAL A 32 7.75 15.08 -7.30
C VAL A 32 9.05 15.73 -7.76
N GLU A 33 9.95 15.99 -6.82
CA GLU A 33 11.26 16.56 -7.08
C GLU A 33 12.31 15.47 -7.35
N GLU A 34 13.34 15.80 -8.12
CA GLU A 34 14.48 14.91 -8.39
C GLU A 34 15.50 15.04 -7.26
N VAL A 35 15.19 14.46 -6.10
CA VAL A 35 16.04 14.58 -4.87
C VAL A 35 17.35 13.80 -4.96
N VAL A 36 17.39 12.75 -5.78
CA VAL A 36 18.58 12.01 -6.21
C VAL A 36 18.39 11.60 -7.67
N ALA A 37 19.47 11.34 -8.39
CA ALA A 37 19.41 10.99 -9.80
C ALA A 37 18.53 9.75 -10.04
N GLY A 38 17.50 9.89 -10.90
CA GLY A 38 16.55 8.83 -11.22
C GLY A 38 15.37 8.68 -10.27
N TYR A 39 15.28 9.49 -9.20
CA TYR A 39 14.20 9.39 -8.21
C TYR A 39 12.82 9.55 -8.85
N ARG A 40 12.62 10.54 -9.70
CA ARG A 40 11.33 10.79 -10.35
C ARG A 40 10.90 9.62 -11.22
N ASN A 41 11.80 9.01 -11.97
CA ASN A 41 11.50 7.84 -12.80
C ASN A 41 11.12 6.64 -11.94
N TRP A 42 11.85 6.41 -10.85
CA TRP A 42 11.54 5.38 -9.87
C TRP A 42 10.16 5.61 -9.24
N PHE A 43 9.90 6.80 -8.74
CA PHE A 43 8.64 7.18 -8.09
C PHE A 43 7.45 7.03 -9.04
N MET A 44 7.57 7.52 -10.27
CA MET A 44 6.51 7.45 -11.30
C MET A 44 6.29 6.03 -11.86
N SER A 45 7.04 5.05 -11.39
CA SER A 45 6.79 3.64 -11.70
C SER A 45 5.75 2.98 -10.76
N PHE A 46 5.41 3.62 -9.65
CA PHE A 46 4.47 3.06 -8.65
C PHE A 46 2.97 3.19 -8.97
N PRO A 47 2.46 4.13 -9.78
CA PRO A 47 1.01 4.23 -10.04
C PRO A 47 0.36 2.92 -10.48
N ILE A 48 1.03 2.13 -11.31
CA ILE A 48 0.50 0.86 -11.81
C ILE A 48 0.43 -0.21 -10.70
N PRO A 49 1.52 -0.54 -9.97
CA PRO A 49 1.44 -1.50 -8.88
C PRO A 49 0.53 -1.03 -7.73
N ASP A 50 0.48 0.26 -7.43
CA ASP A 50 -0.42 0.79 -6.42
C ASP A 50 -1.89 0.65 -6.83
N SER A 51 -2.21 0.91 -8.10
CA SER A 51 -3.56 0.69 -8.65
C SER A 51 -3.97 -0.78 -8.55
N TYR A 52 -3.05 -1.70 -8.83
CA TYR A 52 -3.28 -3.14 -8.64
C TYR A 52 -3.65 -3.47 -7.19
N ILE A 53 -2.92 -2.93 -6.22
CA ILE A 53 -3.20 -3.13 -4.79
C ILE A 53 -4.58 -2.57 -4.42
N ALA A 54 -4.92 -1.37 -4.89
CA ALA A 54 -6.22 -0.75 -4.64
C ALA A 54 -7.37 -1.59 -5.23
N ILE A 55 -7.21 -2.12 -6.44
CA ILE A 55 -8.19 -3.01 -7.08
C ILE A 55 -8.38 -4.29 -6.26
N CYS A 56 -7.27 -4.93 -5.84
CA CYS A 56 -7.33 -6.12 -4.99
C CYS A 56 -8.04 -5.84 -3.66
N ALA A 57 -7.77 -4.70 -3.03
CA ALA A 57 -8.44 -4.28 -1.81
C ALA A 57 -9.96 -4.11 -2.00
N ILE A 58 -10.39 -3.48 -3.10
CA ILE A 58 -11.81 -3.30 -3.44
C ILE A 58 -12.49 -4.66 -3.67
N ILE A 59 -11.85 -5.54 -4.45
CA ILE A 59 -12.40 -6.89 -4.71
C ILE A 59 -12.54 -7.66 -3.40
N THR A 60 -11.58 -7.54 -2.49
CA THR A 60 -11.65 -8.14 -1.15
C THR A 60 -12.89 -7.66 -0.41
N VAL A 61 -13.08 -6.34 -0.30
CA VAL A 61 -14.22 -5.73 0.39
C VAL A 61 -15.55 -6.18 -0.19
N CYS A 62 -15.68 -6.21 -1.52
CA CYS A 62 -16.90 -6.63 -2.21
C CYS A 62 -17.27 -8.10 -1.99
N ASN A 63 -16.29 -8.94 -1.63
CA ASN A 63 -16.47 -10.37 -1.47
C ASN A 63 -16.46 -10.86 -0.02
N LEU A 64 -16.22 -10.00 0.97
CA LEU A 64 -16.15 -10.39 2.38
C LEU A 64 -17.40 -11.17 2.86
N THR A 65 -18.57 -10.80 2.35
CA THR A 65 -19.87 -11.45 2.71
C THR A 65 -20.37 -12.44 1.65
N LYS A 66 -19.88 -12.34 0.41
CA LYS A 66 -20.38 -13.14 -0.71
C LYS A 66 -19.54 -14.38 -0.98
N ASN A 67 -18.22 -14.24 -0.92
CA ASN A 67 -17.28 -15.32 -1.20
C ASN A 67 -15.99 -15.11 -0.39
N GLN A 68 -15.96 -15.69 0.80
CA GLN A 68 -14.85 -15.51 1.74
C GLN A 68 -13.50 -16.04 1.20
N LYS A 69 -13.52 -17.12 0.40
CA LYS A 69 -12.29 -17.65 -0.21
C LYS A 69 -11.71 -16.68 -1.23
N LEU A 70 -12.57 -16.06 -2.04
CA LEU A 70 -12.16 -15.04 -3.00
C LEU A 70 -11.67 -13.78 -2.28
N ALA A 71 -12.38 -13.34 -1.23
CA ALA A 71 -11.95 -12.25 -0.37
C ALA A 71 -10.59 -12.54 0.28
N GLY A 72 -10.37 -13.76 0.76
CA GLY A 72 -9.10 -14.19 1.31
C GLY A 72 -7.97 -14.16 0.28
N LEU A 73 -8.21 -14.63 -0.95
CA LEU A 73 -7.22 -14.59 -2.03
C LEU A 73 -6.81 -13.14 -2.33
N PHE A 74 -7.76 -12.27 -2.66
CA PHE A 74 -7.46 -10.88 -3.02
C PHE A 74 -6.95 -10.05 -1.83
N GLY A 75 -7.37 -10.36 -0.60
CA GLY A 75 -6.83 -9.76 0.61
C GLY A 75 -5.36 -10.13 0.84
N ALA A 76 -4.98 -11.39 0.58
CA ALA A 76 -3.59 -11.83 0.62
C ALA A 76 -2.74 -11.15 -0.48
N MET A 77 -3.29 -10.99 -1.68
CA MET A 77 -2.65 -10.25 -2.79
C MET A 77 -2.44 -8.78 -2.42
N THR A 78 -3.44 -8.12 -1.82
CA THR A 78 -3.31 -6.75 -1.29
C THR A 78 -2.18 -6.67 -0.26
N GLY A 79 -2.18 -7.57 0.72
CA GLY A 79 -1.17 -7.59 1.77
C GLY A 79 0.23 -7.86 1.25
N SER A 80 0.39 -8.82 0.34
CA SER A 80 1.66 -9.14 -0.30
C SER A 80 2.19 -7.97 -1.15
N GLY A 81 1.31 -7.30 -1.90
CA GLY A 81 1.66 -6.10 -2.65
C GLY A 81 2.18 -4.98 -1.76
N LEU A 82 1.50 -4.68 -0.65
CA LEU A 82 1.94 -3.69 0.32
C LEU A 82 3.30 -4.05 0.94
N LEU A 83 3.51 -5.31 1.33
CA LEU A 83 4.82 -5.75 1.84
C LEU A 83 5.93 -5.55 0.82
N PHE A 84 5.69 -5.95 -0.44
CA PHE A 84 6.66 -5.75 -1.52
C PHE A 84 7.00 -4.26 -1.68
N LEU A 85 5.98 -3.38 -1.76
CA LEU A 85 6.19 -1.94 -1.89
C LEU A 85 6.99 -1.37 -0.72
N GLY A 86 6.61 -1.72 0.52
CA GLY A 86 7.30 -1.25 1.72
C GLY A 86 8.76 -1.67 1.76
N LEU A 87 9.04 -2.95 1.50
CA LEU A 87 10.42 -3.47 1.47
C LEU A 87 11.24 -2.86 0.33
N TYR A 88 10.64 -2.72 -0.86
CA TYR A 88 11.31 -2.13 -2.01
C TYR A 88 11.65 -0.65 -1.78
N ALA A 89 10.72 0.12 -1.20
CA ALA A 89 10.93 1.51 -0.86
C ALA A 89 12.01 1.70 0.22
N ILE A 90 12.07 0.80 1.21
CA ILE A 90 13.14 0.80 2.23
C ILE A 90 14.48 0.50 1.57
N ALA A 91 14.56 -0.52 0.74
CA ALA A 91 15.80 -0.89 0.04
C ALA A 91 16.30 0.27 -0.86
N TYR A 92 15.40 0.92 -1.59
CA TYR A 92 15.74 2.10 -2.39
C TYR A 92 16.25 3.25 -1.53
N GLY A 93 15.53 3.60 -0.45
CA GLY A 93 15.95 4.67 0.46
C GLY A 93 17.28 4.40 1.15
N HIS A 94 17.57 3.12 1.47
CA HIS A 94 18.87 2.72 1.99
C HIS A 94 19.99 2.89 0.94
N ASN A 95 19.79 2.38 -0.27
CA ASN A 95 20.79 2.41 -1.35
C ASN A 95 21.11 3.83 -1.83
N THR A 96 20.14 4.73 -1.78
CA THR A 96 20.30 6.14 -2.20
C THR A 96 20.69 7.07 -1.05
N GLY A 97 20.68 6.60 0.18
CA GLY A 97 20.92 7.40 1.38
C GLY A 97 19.75 8.28 1.82
N LEU A 98 18.63 8.30 1.07
CA LEU A 98 17.44 9.11 1.40
C LEU A 98 16.84 8.75 2.76
N LEU A 99 16.85 7.47 3.11
CA LEU A 99 16.34 6.99 4.40
C LEU A 99 17.00 7.65 5.62
N TYR A 100 18.21 8.19 5.45
CA TYR A 100 19.00 8.82 6.50
C TYR A 100 18.96 10.35 6.47
N ASN A 101 18.33 10.92 5.44
CA ASN A 101 18.15 12.35 5.28
C ASN A 101 16.72 12.75 5.67
N LEU A 102 16.48 12.97 6.95
CA LEU A 102 15.15 13.21 7.55
C LEU A 102 14.58 14.58 7.15
N THR A 103 14.18 14.72 5.91
CA THR A 103 13.32 15.81 5.45
C THR A 103 11.87 15.53 5.83
N ILE A 104 10.98 16.53 5.72
CA ILE A 104 9.54 16.35 5.96
C ILE A 104 8.98 15.29 5.01
N ASP A 105 9.38 15.31 3.75
CA ASP A 105 8.93 14.34 2.75
C ASP A 105 9.40 12.92 3.08
N GLU A 106 10.65 12.74 3.51
CA GLU A 106 11.14 11.42 3.92
C GLU A 106 10.44 10.92 5.19
N ILE A 107 10.09 11.79 6.13
CA ILE A 107 9.30 11.41 7.32
C ILE A 107 7.92 10.88 6.90
N ILE A 108 7.26 11.53 5.94
CA ILE A 108 5.98 11.07 5.38
C ILE A 108 6.18 9.71 4.70
N GLU A 109 7.22 9.56 3.90
CA GLU A 109 7.54 8.30 3.23
C GLU A 109 7.86 7.16 4.21
N ILE A 110 8.57 7.44 5.30
CA ILE A 110 8.81 6.46 6.39
C ILE A 110 7.47 6.01 6.99
N GLY A 111 6.56 6.94 7.23
CA GLY A 111 5.20 6.62 7.69
C GLY A 111 4.45 5.69 6.73
N ILE A 112 4.54 5.94 5.42
CA ILE A 112 3.96 5.08 4.38
C ILE A 112 4.62 3.69 4.39
N LYS A 113 5.95 3.62 4.49
CA LYS A 113 6.70 2.35 4.57
C LYS A 113 6.26 1.51 5.78
N ILE A 114 6.12 2.13 6.96
CA ILE A 114 5.63 1.47 8.19
C ILE A 114 4.20 0.98 8.00
N TYR A 115 3.33 1.80 7.41
CA TYR A 115 1.97 1.39 7.09
C TYR A 115 1.95 0.18 6.16
N CYS A 116 2.70 0.21 5.08
CA CYS A 116 2.78 -0.89 4.11
C CYS A 116 3.21 -2.21 4.77
N LEU A 117 4.21 -2.20 5.64
CA LEU A 117 4.68 -3.41 6.33
C LEU A 117 3.66 -3.92 7.36
N SER A 118 3.09 -3.04 8.17
CA SER A 118 2.16 -3.42 9.23
C SER A 118 0.79 -3.85 8.67
N ALA A 119 0.21 -3.05 7.78
CA ALA A 119 -1.07 -3.37 7.14
C ALA A 119 -0.94 -4.58 6.22
N GLY A 120 0.18 -4.69 5.47
CA GLY A 120 0.45 -5.84 4.62
C GLY A 120 0.48 -7.15 5.39
N THR A 121 1.21 -7.19 6.49
CA THR A 121 1.27 -8.36 7.39
C THR A 121 -0.10 -8.69 7.98
N TYR A 122 -0.82 -7.67 8.45
CA TYR A 122 -2.16 -7.85 9.00
C TYR A 122 -3.15 -8.39 7.96
N PHE A 123 -3.11 -7.89 6.72
CA PHE A 123 -4.00 -8.34 5.64
C PHE A 123 -3.74 -9.80 5.28
N ILE A 124 -2.48 -10.23 5.20
CA ILE A 124 -2.14 -11.64 4.94
C ILE A 124 -2.68 -12.53 6.06
N GLN A 125 -2.46 -12.17 7.34
CA GLN A 125 -2.92 -12.96 8.47
C GLN A 125 -4.45 -13.09 8.52
N LYS A 126 -5.18 -12.01 8.20
CA LYS A 126 -6.64 -12.04 8.14
C LYS A 126 -7.16 -12.84 6.96
N SER A 127 -6.54 -12.67 5.81
CA SER A 127 -6.87 -13.38 4.57
C SER A 127 -6.67 -14.88 4.72
N TRP A 128 -5.58 -15.29 5.37
CA TRP A 128 -5.33 -16.70 5.67
C TRP A 128 -6.46 -17.34 6.49
N LYS A 129 -7.00 -16.61 7.47
CA LYS A 129 -8.15 -17.08 8.26
C LYS A 129 -9.42 -17.22 7.43
N LEU A 130 -9.66 -16.31 6.46
CA LEU A 130 -10.82 -16.38 5.56
C LEU A 130 -10.73 -17.56 4.58
N ILE A 131 -9.55 -17.92 4.12
CA ILE A 131 -9.34 -19.05 3.20
C ILE A 131 -9.59 -20.39 3.89
N ASN A 132 -9.28 -20.47 5.20
CA ASN A 132 -9.36 -21.72 5.97
C ASN A 132 -10.67 -21.88 6.77
N GLN A 133 -11.65 -21.02 6.55
CA GLN A 133 -13.03 -21.17 7.05
C GLN A 133 -13.87 -21.95 6.02
#